data_fd6bfccfcc7dd43202b58a2b21013115
#
_entry.id   fd6bfccfcc7dd43202b58a2b21013115
#
_cell.length_a   1.000
_cell.length_b   1.000
_cell.length_c   1.000
_cell.angle_alpha   90.00
_cell.angle_beta   90.00
_cell.angle_gamma   90.00
#
_symmetry.space_group_name_H-M   'P 1'
#
loop_
_entity.id
_entity.type
_entity.pdbx_description
1 polymer ?
#
loop_
_entity_poly.entity_id
_entity_poly.type
_entity_poly.pdbx_seq_one_letter_code
_entity_poly.pdbx_strand_id
1 'polypeptide(L)'
;PGHPEKKNERAERYKDVPLVVAPGQEEAYLKHQYKNKLKNALLPEDDTMNFSRFEGKGTEIPKVIDLAETMPFFADRRVILLENTGFFKNKADALADYMGSLPDYLVLIFVEEEVDKRNRMYKAVQKQGRAVEFARQDEKTLMTWVLGMMKKEGKKITRQDMEDFLEKTGTDMGNISQELEKLLSYTMGRDVITRADIEAVCTTQITNRIFEMIRAVTEKKQRKALDL
;
A
#
# COMPACT_ATOMS: atom_id res chain seq x y z
N PRO A 1 -0.38 -28.78 18.45
CA PRO A 1 0.27 -28.08 19.51
C PRO A 1 1.26 -27.09 18.87
N GLY A 2 0.79 -25.87 18.58
CA GLY A 2 1.62 -24.80 18.01
C GLY A 2 2.32 -24.08 19.17
N HIS A 3 3.61 -23.86 19.01
CA HIS A 3 4.48 -23.21 20.00
C HIS A 3 3.93 -21.84 20.40
N PRO A 4 3.67 -21.59 21.71
CA PRO A 4 3.17 -20.31 22.22
C PRO A 4 4.17 -19.15 22.01
N GLU A 5 5.47 -19.43 21.89
CA GLU A 5 6.52 -18.44 21.69
C GLU A 5 6.42 -17.69 20.34
N LYS A 6 6.00 -18.36 19.25
CA LYS A 6 5.85 -17.70 17.94
C LYS A 6 4.67 -16.72 17.86
N LYS A 7 3.66 -16.88 18.74
CA LYS A 7 2.54 -15.93 18.84
C LYS A 7 2.98 -14.64 19.54
N ASN A 8 3.83 -14.73 20.55
CA ASN A 8 4.29 -13.57 21.32
C ASN A 8 5.26 -12.67 20.51
N GLU A 9 6.20 -13.26 19.77
CA GLU A 9 7.11 -12.49 18.90
C GLU A 9 6.38 -11.73 17.78
N ARG A 10 5.28 -12.28 17.23
CA ARG A 10 4.42 -11.55 16.29
C ARG A 10 3.66 -10.42 16.96
N ALA A 11 3.17 -10.62 18.18
CA ALA A 11 2.44 -9.62 18.95
C ALA A 11 3.33 -8.44 19.38
N GLU A 12 4.59 -8.70 19.77
CA GLU A 12 5.56 -7.65 20.14
C GLU A 12 6.00 -6.79 18.93
N ARG A 13 5.97 -7.35 17.73
CA ARG A 13 6.37 -6.64 16.50
C ARG A 13 5.37 -5.57 16.06
N TYR A 14 4.14 -5.56 16.60
CA TYR A 14 3.04 -4.64 16.24
C TYR A 14 2.50 -3.85 17.44
N LYS A 15 3.28 -3.70 18.50
CA LYS A 15 2.94 -2.81 19.63
C LYS A 15 2.91 -1.33 19.22
N ASP A 16 3.46 -1.03 18.06
CA ASP A 16 3.57 0.33 17.56
C ASP A 16 2.33 0.71 16.75
N VAL A 17 1.75 1.87 17.03
CA VAL A 17 0.68 2.46 16.23
C VAL A 17 1.22 2.78 14.83
N PRO A 18 0.77 2.12 13.77
CA PRO A 18 1.25 2.41 12.44
C PRO A 18 0.57 3.65 11.86
N LEU A 19 1.36 4.62 11.44
CA LEU A 19 0.94 5.70 10.57
C LEU A 19 1.46 5.40 9.15
N VAL A 20 0.54 5.24 8.24
CA VAL A 20 0.85 5.06 6.82
C VAL A 20 0.62 6.39 6.11
N VAL A 21 1.66 6.97 5.57
CA VAL A 21 1.60 8.16 4.72
C VAL A 21 1.82 7.75 3.28
N ALA A 22 0.83 8.00 2.44
CA ALA A 22 0.93 7.76 1.01
C ALA A 22 0.53 9.04 0.26
N PRO A 23 1.48 9.93 -0.03
CA PRO A 23 1.19 11.16 -0.75
C PRO A 23 0.79 10.85 -2.20
N GLY A 24 -0.44 11.23 -2.55
CA GLY A 24 -0.99 11.09 -3.91
C GLY A 24 -1.64 9.75 -4.21
N GLN A 25 -2.21 9.66 -5.43
CA GLN A 25 -2.90 8.46 -5.92
C GLN A 25 -1.92 7.37 -6.41
N GLU A 26 -0.70 7.75 -6.75
CA GLU A 26 0.29 6.87 -7.38
C GLU A 26 0.72 5.69 -6.51
N GLU A 27 0.56 5.81 -5.17
CA GLU A 27 0.92 4.76 -4.20
C GLU A 27 -0.30 4.06 -3.57
N ALA A 28 -1.48 4.21 -4.18
CA ALA A 28 -2.72 3.60 -3.69
C ALA A 28 -2.59 2.08 -3.55
N TYR A 29 -1.87 1.43 -4.44
CA TYR A 29 -1.62 -0.01 -4.41
C TYR A 29 -0.85 -0.43 -3.14
N LEU A 30 0.30 0.19 -2.86
CA LEU A 30 1.09 -0.14 -1.66
C LEU A 30 0.32 0.14 -0.38
N LYS A 31 -0.39 1.28 -0.33
CA LYS A 31 -1.28 1.65 0.77
C LYS A 31 -2.32 0.56 1.05
N HIS A 32 -3.00 0.10 -0.01
CA HIS A 32 -4.02 -0.95 0.08
C HIS A 32 -3.42 -2.28 0.55
N GLN A 33 -2.31 -2.71 -0.05
CA GLN A 33 -1.62 -3.94 0.31
C GLN A 33 -1.12 -3.92 1.77
N TYR A 34 -0.53 -2.81 2.20
CA TYR A 34 -0.01 -2.67 3.55
C TYR A 34 -1.14 -2.67 4.59
N LYS A 35 -2.22 -1.92 4.33
CA LYS A 35 -3.42 -1.91 5.17
C LYS A 35 -4.01 -3.30 5.37
N ASN A 36 -4.20 -4.05 4.29
CA ASN A 36 -4.75 -5.40 4.35
C ASN A 36 -3.82 -6.38 5.09
N LYS A 37 -2.52 -6.30 4.83
CA LYS A 37 -1.53 -7.10 5.57
C LYS A 37 -1.52 -6.81 7.07
N LEU A 38 -1.63 -5.54 7.46
CA LEU A 38 -1.73 -5.16 8.87
C LEU A 38 -3.01 -5.70 9.49
N LYS A 39 -4.17 -5.48 8.85
CA LYS A 39 -5.45 -6.00 9.34
C LYS A 39 -5.37 -7.51 9.56
N ASN A 40 -4.97 -8.27 8.54
CA ASN A 40 -4.92 -9.73 8.58
C ASN A 40 -3.86 -10.29 9.56
N ALA A 41 -2.84 -9.49 9.89
CA ALA A 41 -1.84 -9.87 10.89
C ALA A 41 -2.31 -9.63 12.33
N LEU A 42 -3.26 -8.71 12.52
CA LEU A 42 -3.74 -8.28 13.85
C LEU A 42 -5.03 -8.98 14.27
N LEU A 43 -5.91 -9.29 13.32
CA LEU A 43 -7.20 -9.92 13.54
C LEU A 43 -7.41 -11.10 12.58
N PRO A 44 -8.21 -12.11 12.98
CA PRO A 44 -8.74 -13.09 12.05
C PRO A 44 -9.50 -12.43 10.89
N GLU A 45 -9.52 -13.06 9.73
CA GLU A 45 -10.06 -12.49 8.51
C GLU A 45 -11.56 -12.17 8.60
N ASP A 46 -12.28 -12.95 9.38
CA ASP A 46 -13.73 -12.87 9.64
C ASP A 46 -14.10 -12.07 10.92
N ASP A 47 -13.11 -11.55 11.66
CA ASP A 47 -13.40 -10.74 12.85
C ASP A 47 -13.86 -9.33 12.46
N THR A 48 -15.17 -9.17 12.41
CA THR A 48 -15.83 -7.88 12.19
C THR A 48 -16.19 -7.14 13.49
N MET A 49 -16.20 -7.83 14.63
CA MET A 49 -16.58 -7.25 15.92
C MET A 49 -15.50 -6.39 16.52
N ASN A 50 -14.24 -6.75 16.27
CA ASN A 50 -13.08 -6.06 16.82
C ASN A 50 -12.37 -5.15 15.81
N PHE A 51 -12.92 -5.04 14.60
CA PHE A 51 -12.43 -4.14 13.55
C PHE A 51 -13.44 -3.00 13.30
N SER A 52 -12.95 -1.79 13.30
CA SER A 52 -13.75 -0.61 12.96
C SER A 52 -12.99 0.31 11.99
N ARG A 53 -13.73 0.98 11.11
CA ARG A 53 -13.16 1.90 10.13
C ARG A 53 -13.86 3.25 10.20
N PHE A 54 -13.05 4.29 10.25
CA PHE A 54 -13.48 5.67 10.04
C PHE A 54 -12.82 6.23 8.80
N GLU A 55 -13.54 6.99 8.02
CA GLU A 55 -13.05 7.56 6.77
C GLU A 55 -13.51 8.99 6.56
N GLY A 56 -12.56 9.83 6.11
CA GLY A 56 -12.84 11.21 5.71
C GLY A 56 -12.78 12.22 6.84
N LYS A 57 -12.78 13.50 6.42
CA LYS A 57 -12.60 14.67 7.30
C LYS A 57 -13.77 14.91 8.26
N GLY A 58 -14.89 14.22 8.08
CA GLY A 58 -16.03 14.26 9.00
C GLY A 58 -15.91 13.34 10.20
N THR A 59 -14.78 12.63 10.36
CA THR A 59 -14.55 11.74 11.51
C THR A 59 -14.49 12.54 12.81
N GLU A 60 -15.37 12.18 13.74
CA GLU A 60 -15.48 12.85 15.05
C GLU A 60 -14.54 12.19 16.05
N ILE A 61 -13.59 12.96 16.59
CA ILE A 61 -12.60 12.46 17.56
C ILE A 61 -13.24 11.81 18.79
N PRO A 62 -14.31 12.36 19.41
CA PRO A 62 -14.96 11.72 20.55
C PRO A 62 -15.44 10.30 20.23
N LYS A 63 -16.05 10.08 19.07
CA LYS A 63 -16.51 8.75 18.66
C LYS A 63 -15.37 7.76 18.48
N VAL A 64 -14.20 8.23 17.99
CA VAL A 64 -13.00 7.39 17.88
C VAL A 64 -12.50 6.98 19.27
N ILE A 65 -12.45 7.93 20.20
CA ILE A 65 -11.98 7.68 21.59
C ILE A 65 -12.98 6.77 22.32
N ASP A 66 -14.28 7.01 22.24
CA ASP A 66 -15.31 6.16 22.86
C ASP A 66 -15.21 4.70 22.40
N LEU A 67 -15.00 4.52 21.10
CA LEU A 67 -14.80 3.19 20.54
C LEU A 67 -13.46 2.57 20.96
N ALA A 68 -12.42 3.38 21.07
CA ALA A 68 -11.09 2.95 21.50
C ALA A 68 -11.07 2.45 22.93
N GLU A 69 -11.89 3.05 23.82
CA GLU A 69 -12.08 2.62 25.22
C GLU A 69 -12.95 1.35 25.36
N THR A 70 -13.60 0.92 24.29
CA THR A 70 -14.41 -0.30 24.31
C THR A 70 -13.51 -1.53 24.24
N MET A 71 -13.59 -2.41 25.23
CA MET A 71 -12.81 -3.65 25.24
C MET A 71 -13.10 -4.54 24.03
N PRO A 72 -12.12 -5.30 23.52
CA PRO A 72 -12.34 -6.24 22.45
C PRO A 72 -13.30 -7.38 22.89
N PHE A 73 -14.10 -7.85 21.95
CA PHE A 73 -15.10 -8.90 22.16
C PHE A 73 -14.48 -10.26 21.83
N PHE A 74 -14.23 -11.08 22.84
CA PHE A 74 -13.60 -12.41 22.71
C PHE A 74 -12.31 -12.44 21.88
N ALA A 75 -11.53 -11.36 21.89
CA ALA A 75 -10.27 -11.23 21.19
C ALA A 75 -9.23 -10.48 22.06
N ASP A 76 -7.96 -10.62 21.72
CA ASP A 76 -6.87 -9.95 22.41
C ASP A 76 -6.75 -8.48 22.05
N ARG A 77 -7.33 -8.07 20.91
CA ARG A 77 -7.12 -6.74 20.33
C ARG A 77 -8.36 -6.16 19.68
N ARG A 78 -8.44 -4.84 19.77
CA ARG A 78 -9.33 -4.00 18.97
C ARG A 78 -8.50 -3.20 17.98
N VAL A 79 -8.91 -3.22 16.70
CA VAL A 79 -8.24 -2.49 15.63
C VAL A 79 -9.16 -1.42 15.07
N ILE A 80 -8.71 -0.18 15.08
CA ILE A 80 -9.42 0.95 14.47
C ILE A 80 -8.58 1.51 13.34
N LEU A 81 -9.12 1.46 12.13
CA LEU A 81 -8.53 2.02 10.93
C LEU A 81 -9.11 3.42 10.68
N LEU A 82 -8.24 4.41 10.56
CA LEU A 82 -8.58 5.81 10.30
C LEU A 82 -7.96 6.22 8.96
N GLU A 83 -8.81 6.56 7.98
CA GLU A 83 -8.38 6.86 6.61
C GLU A 83 -8.79 8.28 6.22
N ASN A 84 -7.84 9.06 5.72
CA ASN A 84 -8.05 10.40 5.17
C ASN A 84 -8.86 11.33 6.10
N THR A 85 -8.62 11.19 7.40
CA THR A 85 -9.34 11.96 8.45
C THR A 85 -8.90 13.41 8.51
N GLY A 86 -7.70 13.70 8.02
CA GLY A 86 -7.10 15.02 8.09
C GLY A 86 -6.55 15.39 9.46
N PHE A 87 -6.49 14.48 10.43
CA PHE A 87 -5.99 14.73 11.78
C PHE A 87 -4.50 15.12 11.82
N PHE A 88 -3.76 14.79 10.77
CA PHE A 88 -2.35 15.14 10.62
C PHE A 88 -2.10 16.47 9.91
N LYS A 89 -3.16 17.12 9.43
CA LYS A 89 -3.11 18.45 8.81
C LYS A 89 -3.84 19.48 9.66
N ASN A 90 -4.97 19.11 10.25
CA ASN A 90 -5.81 19.94 11.10
C ASN A 90 -5.51 19.69 12.58
N LYS A 91 -6.10 20.52 13.45
CA LYS A 91 -6.00 20.32 14.89
C LYS A 91 -6.77 19.08 15.33
N ALA A 92 -6.08 18.18 16.03
CA ALA A 92 -6.63 16.97 16.64
C ALA A 92 -6.05 16.78 18.06
N ASP A 93 -6.06 17.87 18.85
CA ASP A 93 -5.36 17.92 20.13
C ASP A 93 -5.85 16.86 21.12
N ALA A 94 -7.17 16.65 21.20
CA ALA A 94 -7.75 15.64 22.09
C ALA A 94 -7.26 14.21 21.72
N LEU A 95 -7.19 13.89 20.43
CA LEU A 95 -6.68 12.59 20.01
C LEU A 95 -5.16 12.47 20.21
N ALA A 96 -4.42 13.57 19.98
CA ALA A 96 -2.98 13.60 20.24
C ALA A 96 -2.63 13.41 21.72
N ASP A 97 -3.46 13.96 22.63
CA ASP A 97 -3.33 13.73 24.09
C ASP A 97 -3.66 12.29 24.44
N TYR A 98 -4.74 11.75 23.88
CA TYR A 98 -5.16 10.36 24.07
C TYR A 98 -4.10 9.35 23.64
N MET A 99 -3.29 9.66 22.61
CA MET A 99 -2.18 8.80 22.19
C MET A 99 -1.18 8.48 23.30
N GLY A 100 -1.12 9.30 24.36
CA GLY A 100 -0.25 9.06 25.52
C GLY A 100 -0.76 7.99 26.51
N SER A 101 -2.02 7.58 26.39
CA SER A 101 -2.72 6.68 27.34
C SER A 101 -3.51 5.58 26.63
N LEU A 102 -3.02 5.10 25.47
CA LEU A 102 -3.69 4.03 24.73
C LEU A 102 -3.76 2.74 25.55
N PRO A 103 -4.94 2.07 25.58
CA PRO A 103 -5.04 0.73 26.16
C PRO A 103 -4.17 -0.29 25.43
N ASP A 104 -3.63 -1.27 26.15
CA ASP A 104 -2.72 -2.29 25.61
C ASP A 104 -3.37 -3.17 24.52
N TYR A 105 -4.69 -3.30 24.56
CA TYR A 105 -5.45 -4.06 23.56
C TYR A 105 -5.72 -3.29 22.26
N LEU A 106 -5.52 -1.96 22.26
CA LEU A 106 -5.91 -1.10 21.14
C LEU A 106 -4.79 -0.98 20.10
N VAL A 107 -5.15 -1.11 18.85
CA VAL A 107 -4.28 -0.77 17.72
C VAL A 107 -4.99 0.27 16.85
N LEU A 108 -4.40 1.46 16.72
CA LEU A 108 -4.85 2.50 15.80
C LEU A 108 -3.99 2.46 14.54
N ILE A 109 -4.62 2.35 13.39
CA ILE A 109 -3.96 2.40 12.08
C ILE A 109 -4.41 3.66 11.38
N PHE A 110 -3.49 4.58 11.13
CA PHE A 110 -3.77 5.80 10.36
C PHE A 110 -3.27 5.65 8.93
N VAL A 111 -4.09 6.01 7.97
CA VAL A 111 -3.76 6.00 6.54
C VAL A 111 -4.14 7.36 5.96
N GLU A 112 -3.15 8.20 5.69
CA GLU A 112 -3.35 9.59 5.29
C GLU A 112 -2.60 9.91 3.99
N GLU A 113 -3.20 10.74 3.15
CA GLU A 113 -2.57 11.25 1.93
C GLU A 113 -1.73 12.50 2.19
N GLU A 114 -2.14 13.31 3.17
CA GLU A 114 -1.48 14.55 3.50
C GLU A 114 -1.12 14.60 4.99
N VAL A 115 0.15 14.82 5.28
CA VAL A 115 0.67 14.88 6.65
C VAL A 115 1.58 16.08 6.82
N ASP A 116 1.32 16.94 7.80
CA ASP A 116 2.28 17.93 8.28
C ASP A 116 3.12 17.30 9.42
N LYS A 117 4.39 17.07 9.15
CA LYS A 117 5.33 16.48 10.13
C LYS A 117 5.55 17.37 11.37
N ARG A 118 5.13 18.65 11.33
CA ARG A 118 5.16 19.58 12.47
C ARG A 118 3.93 19.45 13.36
N ASN A 119 2.86 18.82 12.85
CA ASN A 119 1.59 18.65 13.55
C ASN A 119 1.79 17.84 14.85
N ARG A 120 1.02 18.21 15.87
CA ARG A 120 1.05 17.55 17.19
C ARG A 120 0.70 16.07 17.13
N MET A 121 -0.31 15.72 16.31
CA MET A 121 -0.72 14.34 16.11
C MET A 121 0.40 13.49 15.49
N TYR A 122 1.13 14.00 14.49
CA TYR A 122 2.28 13.32 13.92
C TYR A 122 3.36 13.02 14.95
N LYS A 123 3.69 14.01 15.79
CA LYS A 123 4.68 13.85 16.87
C LYS A 123 4.22 12.84 17.92
N ALA A 124 2.92 12.82 18.24
CA ALA A 124 2.35 11.85 19.16
C ALA A 124 2.47 10.41 18.62
N VAL A 125 2.14 10.20 17.34
CA VAL A 125 2.31 8.89 16.68
C VAL A 125 3.78 8.49 16.61
N GLN A 126 4.70 9.39 16.25
CA GLN A 126 6.13 9.05 16.25
C GLN A 126 6.68 8.61 17.60
N LYS A 127 6.10 9.12 18.68
CA LYS A 127 6.52 8.76 20.05
C LYS A 127 5.98 7.38 20.48
N GLN A 128 4.79 7.00 20.01
CA GLN A 128 4.07 5.80 20.45
C GLN A 128 4.09 4.68 19.39
N GLY A 129 4.54 4.97 18.19
CA GLY A 129 4.40 4.04 17.09
C GLY A 129 5.38 4.30 15.94
N ARG A 130 4.99 3.88 14.75
CA ARG A 130 5.82 3.95 13.56
C ARG A 130 5.10 4.66 12.43
N ALA A 131 5.77 5.65 11.82
CA ALA A 131 5.34 6.28 10.56
C ALA A 131 6.07 5.64 9.37
N VAL A 132 5.31 5.21 8.38
CA VAL A 132 5.81 4.65 7.11
C VAL A 132 5.30 5.53 5.98
N GLU A 133 6.21 6.05 5.17
CA GLU A 133 5.89 6.86 4.00
C GLU A 133 6.10 6.04 2.73
N PHE A 134 5.08 5.94 1.90
CA PHE A 134 5.18 5.32 0.59
C PHE A 134 5.43 6.39 -0.46
N ALA A 135 6.64 6.45 -0.97
CA ALA A 135 7.01 7.28 -2.10
C ALA A 135 6.89 6.48 -3.40
N ARG A 136 6.77 7.20 -4.52
CA ARG A 136 6.81 6.61 -5.85
C ARG A 136 8.05 5.74 -6.00
N GLN A 137 7.84 4.52 -6.49
CA GLN A 137 8.92 3.57 -6.67
C GLN A 137 9.70 3.88 -7.96
N ASP A 138 11.01 3.74 -7.90
CA ASP A 138 11.84 3.83 -9.10
C ASP A 138 11.72 2.55 -9.97
N GLU A 139 12.10 2.65 -11.22
CA GLU A 139 12.01 1.56 -12.20
C GLU A 139 12.74 0.30 -11.72
N LYS A 140 13.91 0.44 -11.09
CA LYS A 140 14.69 -0.67 -10.56
C LYS A 140 13.95 -1.42 -9.45
N THR A 141 13.28 -0.68 -8.57
CA THR A 141 12.45 -1.25 -7.49
C THR A 141 11.22 -1.95 -8.08
N LEU A 142 10.57 -1.35 -9.08
CA LEU A 142 9.45 -1.97 -9.80
C LEU A 142 9.87 -3.28 -10.48
N MET A 143 10.99 -3.28 -11.21
CA MET A 143 11.56 -4.49 -11.82
C MET A 143 11.79 -5.60 -10.78
N THR A 144 12.43 -5.24 -9.66
CA THR A 144 12.72 -6.19 -8.58
C THR A 144 11.45 -6.77 -7.98
N TRP A 145 10.43 -5.93 -7.80
CA TRP A 145 9.14 -6.34 -7.28
C TRP A 145 8.40 -7.28 -8.24
N VAL A 146 8.32 -6.94 -9.53
CA VAL A 146 7.69 -7.78 -10.57
C VAL A 146 8.41 -9.12 -10.69
N LEU A 147 9.75 -9.11 -10.72
CA LEU A 147 10.56 -10.34 -10.73
C LEU A 147 10.28 -11.23 -9.51
N GLY A 148 10.10 -10.61 -8.33
CA GLY A 148 9.73 -11.34 -7.11
C GLY A 148 8.37 -12.01 -7.21
N MET A 149 7.38 -11.36 -7.84
CA MET A 149 6.07 -11.95 -8.09
C MET A 149 6.13 -13.09 -9.11
N MET A 150 6.80 -12.86 -10.24
CA MET A 150 6.98 -13.89 -11.29
C MET A 150 7.70 -15.13 -10.75
N LYS A 151 8.74 -14.93 -9.92
CA LYS A 151 9.49 -16.04 -9.31
C LYS A 151 8.63 -16.90 -8.38
N LYS A 152 7.68 -16.31 -7.65
CA LYS A 152 6.74 -17.07 -6.81
C LYS A 152 5.85 -17.99 -7.63
N GLU A 153 5.51 -17.57 -8.85
CA GLU A 153 4.71 -18.33 -9.82
C GLU A 153 5.58 -19.23 -10.73
N GLY A 154 6.88 -19.40 -10.42
CA GLY A 154 7.80 -20.22 -11.20
C GLY A 154 8.12 -19.67 -12.58
N LYS A 155 7.83 -18.40 -12.86
CA LYS A 155 8.03 -17.78 -14.16
C LYS A 155 9.41 -17.17 -14.31
N LYS A 156 9.89 -17.18 -15.56
CA LYS A 156 11.15 -16.58 -16.00
C LYS A 156 10.89 -15.59 -17.11
N ILE A 157 11.62 -14.49 -17.13
CA ILE A 157 11.54 -13.44 -18.13
C ILE A 157 12.94 -12.92 -18.42
N THR A 158 13.23 -12.51 -19.63
CA THR A 158 14.49 -11.83 -19.95
C THR A 158 14.47 -10.40 -19.43
N ARG A 159 15.63 -9.80 -19.27
CA ARG A 159 15.73 -8.40 -18.89
C ARG A 159 15.04 -7.47 -19.90
N GLN A 160 15.24 -7.71 -21.18
CA GLN A 160 14.66 -6.94 -22.26
C GLN A 160 13.13 -7.02 -22.24
N ASP A 161 12.56 -8.22 -22.12
CA ASP A 161 11.12 -8.42 -22.06
C ASP A 161 10.51 -7.76 -20.80
N MET A 162 11.24 -7.73 -19.69
CA MET A 162 10.83 -7.01 -18.48
C MET A 162 10.80 -5.50 -18.70
N GLU A 163 11.80 -4.94 -19.38
CA GLU A 163 11.84 -3.53 -19.75
C GLU A 163 10.66 -3.20 -20.68
N ASP A 164 10.39 -4.03 -21.70
CA ASP A 164 9.24 -3.89 -22.59
C ASP A 164 7.90 -3.98 -21.85
N PHE A 165 7.79 -4.86 -20.86
CA PHE A 165 6.61 -4.97 -19.98
C PHE A 165 6.35 -3.69 -19.18
N LEU A 166 7.39 -3.14 -18.53
CA LEU A 166 7.26 -1.90 -17.75
C LEU A 166 7.04 -0.67 -18.64
N GLU A 167 7.65 -0.61 -19.82
CA GLU A 167 7.39 0.44 -20.80
C GLU A 167 5.90 0.45 -21.19
N LYS A 168 5.31 -0.72 -21.37
CA LYS A 168 3.90 -0.87 -21.78
C LYS A 168 2.92 -0.57 -20.64
N THR A 169 3.22 -1.06 -19.45
CA THR A 169 2.34 -0.94 -18.26
C THR A 169 2.53 0.37 -17.48
N GLY A 170 3.69 1.01 -17.64
CA GLY A 170 4.06 2.22 -16.88
C GLY A 170 4.55 1.94 -15.49
N THR A 171 4.47 2.97 -14.65
CA THR A 171 5.02 2.96 -13.29
C THR A 171 3.97 2.83 -12.18
N ASP A 172 2.68 2.77 -12.53
CA ASP A 172 1.60 2.55 -11.58
C ASP A 172 1.56 1.09 -11.14
N MET A 173 1.83 0.84 -9.85
CA MET A 173 1.91 -0.53 -9.32
C MET A 173 0.58 -1.29 -9.39
N GLY A 174 -0.55 -0.59 -9.31
CA GLY A 174 -1.87 -1.21 -9.45
C GLY A 174 -2.09 -1.72 -10.87
N ASN A 175 -1.76 -0.90 -11.86
CA ASN A 175 -1.82 -1.30 -13.25
C ASN A 175 -0.83 -2.43 -13.57
N ILE A 176 0.42 -2.32 -13.10
CA ILE A 176 1.44 -3.38 -13.26
C ILE A 176 0.92 -4.69 -12.67
N SER A 177 0.29 -4.66 -11.49
CA SER A 177 -0.26 -5.87 -10.86
C SER A 177 -1.35 -6.51 -11.70
N GLN A 178 -2.29 -5.73 -12.23
CA GLN A 178 -3.37 -6.24 -13.09
C GLN A 178 -2.84 -6.84 -14.40
N GLU A 179 -1.92 -6.14 -15.05
CA GLU A 179 -1.32 -6.63 -16.30
C GLU A 179 -0.48 -7.89 -16.06
N LEU A 180 0.22 -7.95 -14.91
CA LEU A 180 0.98 -9.13 -14.51
C LEU A 180 0.06 -10.35 -14.25
N GLU A 181 -1.07 -10.18 -13.57
CA GLU A 181 -2.04 -11.25 -13.35
C GLU A 181 -2.59 -11.82 -14.67
N LYS A 182 -2.91 -10.95 -15.64
CA LYS A 182 -3.34 -11.38 -16.97
C LYS A 182 -2.23 -12.17 -17.67
N LEU A 183 -0.99 -11.67 -17.61
CA LEU A 183 0.17 -12.30 -18.24
C LEU A 183 0.49 -13.66 -17.63
N LEU A 184 0.43 -13.78 -16.30
CA LEU A 184 0.62 -15.04 -15.58
C LEU A 184 -0.47 -16.06 -15.95
N SER A 185 -1.72 -15.63 -16.03
CA SER A 185 -2.84 -16.46 -16.43
C SER A 185 -2.72 -16.93 -17.87
N TYR A 186 -2.35 -16.05 -18.80
CA TYR A 186 -2.16 -16.37 -20.21
C TYR A 186 -1.01 -17.36 -20.44
N THR A 187 0.05 -17.24 -19.65
CA THR A 187 1.23 -18.12 -19.75
C THR A 187 1.13 -19.36 -18.83
N MET A 188 -0.07 -19.68 -18.32
CA MET A 188 -0.28 -20.89 -17.50
C MET A 188 0.22 -22.12 -18.25
N GLY A 189 0.99 -22.98 -17.56
CA GLY A 189 1.61 -24.18 -18.15
C GLY A 189 2.93 -23.95 -18.88
N ARG A 190 3.44 -22.72 -18.96
CA ARG A 190 4.76 -22.39 -19.52
C ARG A 190 5.59 -21.63 -18.47
N ASP A 191 6.90 -21.93 -18.41
CA ASP A 191 7.79 -21.29 -17.42
C ASP A 191 8.36 -19.95 -17.89
N VAL A 192 8.41 -19.73 -19.22
CA VAL A 192 9.04 -18.56 -19.82
C VAL A 192 7.96 -17.61 -20.37
N ILE A 193 8.08 -16.35 -19.99
CA ILE A 193 7.31 -15.23 -20.55
C ILE A 193 8.15 -14.56 -21.62
N THR A 194 7.56 -14.34 -22.78
CA THR A 194 8.20 -13.75 -23.96
C THR A 194 7.57 -12.42 -24.33
N ARG A 195 8.26 -11.64 -25.16
CA ARG A 195 7.74 -10.41 -25.74
C ARG A 195 6.40 -10.62 -26.45
N ALA A 196 6.26 -11.72 -27.20
CA ALA A 196 5.00 -12.03 -27.89
C ALA A 196 3.82 -12.18 -26.92
N ASP A 197 4.05 -12.76 -25.74
CA ASP A 197 3.02 -12.87 -24.68
C ASP A 197 2.62 -11.49 -24.14
N ILE A 198 3.61 -10.62 -23.92
CA ILE A 198 3.39 -9.24 -23.45
C ILE A 198 2.59 -8.45 -24.49
N GLU A 199 2.94 -8.56 -25.76
CA GLU A 199 2.23 -7.90 -26.85
C GLU A 199 0.79 -8.39 -27.01
N ALA A 200 0.56 -9.70 -26.81
CA ALA A 200 -0.76 -10.32 -26.94
C ALA A 200 -1.74 -9.94 -25.81
N VAL A 201 -1.24 -9.73 -24.60
CA VAL A 201 -2.10 -9.62 -23.40
C VAL A 201 -2.07 -8.26 -22.75
N CYS A 202 -0.89 -7.61 -22.67
CA CYS A 202 -0.74 -6.38 -21.93
C CYS A 202 -1.24 -5.17 -22.72
N THR A 203 -2.06 -4.36 -22.07
CA THR A 203 -2.60 -3.13 -22.65
C THR A 203 -1.63 -1.98 -22.45
N THR A 204 -1.32 -1.26 -23.53
CA THR A 204 -0.50 -0.06 -23.45
C THR A 204 -1.31 1.08 -22.84
N GLN A 205 -0.81 1.69 -21.78
CA GLN A 205 -1.43 2.85 -21.15
C GLN A 205 -1.35 4.07 -22.07
N ILE A 206 -2.48 4.73 -22.29
CA ILE A 206 -2.57 5.95 -23.13
C ILE A 206 -1.64 7.04 -22.57
N THR A 207 -1.55 7.18 -21.27
CA THR A 207 -0.67 8.14 -20.60
C THR A 207 0.80 7.91 -20.94
N ASN A 208 1.24 6.65 -21.05
CA ASN A 208 2.60 6.32 -21.45
C ASN A 208 2.88 6.69 -22.91
N ARG A 209 1.91 6.48 -23.79
CA ARG A 209 2.02 6.93 -25.19
C ARG A 209 2.22 8.43 -25.31
N ILE A 210 1.50 9.23 -24.53
CA ILE A 210 1.65 10.69 -24.51
C ILE A 210 3.06 11.08 -24.05
N PHE A 211 3.57 10.47 -22.99
CA PHE A 211 4.93 10.74 -22.52
C PHE A 211 5.99 10.29 -23.51
N GLU A 212 5.83 9.14 -24.16
CA GLU A 212 6.71 8.68 -25.24
C GLU A 212 6.71 9.63 -26.41
N MET A 213 5.52 10.11 -26.82
CA MET A 213 5.39 11.09 -27.89
C MET A 213 6.12 12.41 -27.54
N ILE A 214 5.91 12.94 -26.33
CA ILE A 214 6.61 14.14 -25.85
C ILE A 214 8.12 13.92 -25.86
N ARG A 215 8.59 12.76 -25.37
CA ARG A 215 10.02 12.40 -25.37
C ARG A 215 10.58 12.30 -26.79
N ALA A 216 9.86 11.64 -27.69
CA ALA A 216 10.26 11.54 -29.10
C ALA A 216 10.35 12.92 -29.80
N VAL A 217 9.43 13.83 -29.47
CA VAL A 217 9.45 15.23 -29.95
C VAL A 217 10.65 15.98 -29.38
N THR A 218 10.92 15.88 -28.07
CA THR A 218 12.05 16.56 -27.45
C THR A 218 13.40 16.03 -27.92
N GLU A 219 13.50 14.72 -28.21
CA GLU A 219 14.68 14.07 -28.79
C GLU A 219 14.78 14.24 -30.32
N LYS A 220 13.87 15.01 -30.96
CA LYS A 220 13.80 15.27 -32.41
C LYS A 220 13.66 13.99 -33.27
N LYS A 221 13.09 12.94 -32.72
CA LYS A 221 12.81 11.67 -33.40
C LYS A 221 11.44 11.72 -34.08
N GLN A 222 11.32 12.50 -35.17
CA GLN A 222 10.06 12.80 -35.85
C GLN A 222 9.26 11.55 -36.24
N ARG A 223 9.90 10.51 -36.80
CA ARG A 223 9.21 9.27 -37.19
C ARG A 223 8.58 8.57 -35.98
N LYS A 224 9.32 8.42 -34.90
CA LYS A 224 8.80 7.79 -33.67
C LYS A 224 7.64 8.58 -33.04
N ALA A 225 7.65 9.90 -33.17
CA ALA A 225 6.58 10.76 -32.63
C ALA A 225 5.28 10.70 -33.46
N LEU A 226 5.37 10.36 -34.75
CA LEU A 226 4.22 10.23 -35.65
C LEU A 226 3.60 8.82 -35.63
N ASP A 227 4.35 7.82 -35.18
CA ASP A 227 3.93 6.42 -35.10
C ASP A 227 3.29 6.09 -33.71
N LEU A 228 3.28 7.04 -32.77
CA LEU A 228 2.72 6.93 -31.39
C LEU A 228 1.34 7.61 -31.28
#